data_d3d328e27d7e233c05cc4a2147e3b77d
#
_entry.id   d3d328e27d7e233c05cc4a2147e3b77d
#
_cell.length_a   1.000
_cell.length_b   1.000
_cell.length_c   1.000
_cell.angle_alpha   90.00
_cell.angle_beta   90.00
_cell.angle_gamma   90.00
#
_symmetry.space_group_name_H-M   'P 1'
#
loop_
_entity.id
_entity.type
_entity.pdbx_description
1 polymer ?
#
loop_
_entity_poly.entity_id
_entity_poly.type
_entity_poly.pdbx_seq_one_letter_code
_entity_poly.pdbx_strand_id
1 'polypeptide(L)'
;MTGHIDPTKEIFAQFRDNDRPGPIHMLNLVRLRAEARYPDGRKATGAEAYAAYGRDSGPVFSRLGGRVVWRGAFELMLIGPQEERWDHCFIAEYPSVAAFVEMLRDPVYREAVKHRQAAVEDSRLIRLRPLEAGTGFGE
;
A
#
# COMPACT_ATOMS: atom_id res chain seq x y z
N MET A 1 2.32 -20.59 4.73
CA MET A 1 2.70 -19.71 3.63
C MET A 1 2.93 -18.32 4.15
N THR A 2 4.06 -17.75 3.78
CA THR A 2 4.40 -16.39 4.14
C THR A 2 3.81 -15.41 3.13
N GLY A 3 3.12 -14.39 3.62
CA GLY A 3 2.59 -13.34 2.78
C GLY A 3 3.67 -12.32 2.40
N HIS A 4 3.33 -11.47 1.44
CA HIS A 4 4.17 -10.35 1.03
C HIS A 4 3.69 -9.10 1.75
N ILE A 5 4.50 -8.58 2.66
CA ILE A 5 4.11 -7.46 3.53
C ILE A 5 4.98 -6.24 3.29
N ASP A 6 6.30 -6.42 3.26
CA ASP A 6 7.27 -5.34 3.10
C ASP A 6 8.17 -5.60 1.90
N PRO A 7 8.74 -4.55 1.28
CA PRO A 7 9.68 -4.73 0.18
C PRO A 7 10.99 -5.31 0.69
N THR A 8 11.69 -6.05 -0.18
CA THR A 8 13.07 -6.45 0.08
C THR A 8 13.97 -5.23 -0.10
N LYS A 9 15.17 -5.30 0.49
CA LYS A 9 16.17 -4.22 0.34
C LYS A 9 16.56 -4.00 -1.13
N GLU A 10 16.71 -5.10 -1.87
CA GLU A 10 17.10 -5.06 -3.28
C GLU A 10 16.04 -4.38 -4.15
N ILE A 11 14.78 -4.73 -3.94
CA ILE A 11 13.68 -4.14 -4.72
C ILE A 11 13.45 -2.69 -4.31
N PHE A 12 13.58 -2.37 -3.01
CA PHE A 12 13.46 -0.98 -2.57
C PHE A 12 14.55 -0.11 -3.19
N ALA A 13 15.78 -0.62 -3.29
CA ALA A 13 16.86 0.11 -3.95
C ALA A 13 16.54 0.38 -5.42
N GLN A 14 16.00 -0.61 -6.14
CA GLN A 14 15.55 -0.42 -7.52
C GLN A 14 14.45 0.65 -7.62
N PHE A 15 13.52 0.64 -6.68
CA PHE A 15 12.46 1.64 -6.63
C PHE A 15 13.04 3.04 -6.46
N ARG A 16 13.90 3.22 -5.46
CA ARG A 16 14.51 4.51 -5.14
C ARG A 16 15.38 5.03 -6.27
N ASP A 17 16.17 4.13 -6.89
CA ASP A 17 17.14 4.51 -7.91
C ASP A 17 16.47 4.85 -9.25
N ASN A 18 15.25 4.35 -9.48
CA ASN A 18 14.45 4.76 -10.63
C ASN A 18 13.62 5.99 -10.24
N ASP A 19 14.27 7.15 -10.21
CA ASP A 19 13.67 8.41 -9.81
C ASP A 19 13.08 9.20 -10.98
N ARG A 20 12.43 8.50 -11.92
CA ARG A 20 11.72 9.12 -13.02
C ARG A 20 10.93 10.34 -12.53
N PRO A 21 11.07 11.52 -13.17
CA PRO A 21 10.32 12.71 -12.75
C PRO A 21 8.82 12.54 -12.95
N GLY A 22 8.06 13.25 -12.11
CA GLY A 22 6.61 13.23 -12.19
C GLY A 22 5.95 12.23 -11.22
N PRO A 23 4.63 12.19 -11.20
CA PRO A 23 3.90 11.40 -10.24
C PRO A 23 4.03 9.90 -10.49
N ILE A 24 3.89 9.14 -9.40
CA ILE A 24 3.76 7.69 -9.46
C ILE A 24 2.41 7.27 -8.89
N HIS A 25 1.85 6.23 -9.44
CA HIS A 25 0.66 5.58 -8.92
C HIS A 25 1.06 4.25 -8.30
N MET A 26 0.70 4.08 -7.03
CA MET A 26 0.97 2.84 -6.30
C MET A 26 -0.34 2.07 -6.18
N LEU A 27 -0.43 0.97 -6.91
CA LEU A 27 -1.58 0.07 -6.83
C LEU A 27 -1.42 -0.81 -5.60
N ASN A 28 -2.39 -0.73 -4.71
CA ASN A 28 -2.40 -1.49 -3.46
C ASN A 28 -3.49 -2.55 -3.50
N LEU A 29 -3.11 -3.79 -3.24
CA LEU A 29 -4.01 -4.89 -2.98
C LEU A 29 -3.64 -5.44 -1.60
N VAL A 30 -4.56 -5.41 -0.65
CA VAL A 30 -4.27 -5.71 0.75
C VAL A 30 -5.26 -6.73 1.30
N ARG A 31 -4.75 -7.83 1.84
CA ARG A 31 -5.53 -8.80 2.60
C ARG A 31 -5.18 -8.70 4.07
N LEU A 32 -6.20 -8.59 4.91
CA LEU A 32 -6.00 -8.40 6.34
C LEU A 32 -6.09 -9.73 7.08
N ARG A 33 -5.32 -9.82 8.17
CA ARG A 33 -5.46 -10.91 9.13
C ARG A 33 -6.80 -10.77 9.85
N ALA A 34 -7.40 -11.87 10.27
CA ALA A 34 -8.56 -11.81 11.16
C ALA A 34 -8.15 -11.17 12.48
N GLU A 35 -7.02 -11.61 13.04
CA GLU A 35 -6.45 -11.04 14.26
C GLU A 35 -5.08 -10.44 13.94
N ALA A 36 -4.87 -9.18 14.32
CA ALA A 36 -3.59 -8.50 14.15
C ALA A 36 -2.50 -9.18 14.98
N ARG A 37 -1.26 -9.10 14.46
CA ARG A 37 -0.10 -9.70 15.13
C ARG A 37 0.88 -8.61 15.55
N TYR A 38 0.57 -7.96 16.68
CA TYR A 38 1.49 -7.00 17.27
C TYR A 38 2.57 -7.74 18.07
N PRO A 39 3.83 -7.30 18.00
CA PRO A 39 4.92 -7.94 18.76
C PRO A 39 4.70 -7.94 20.25
N ASP A 40 3.98 -6.94 20.79
CA ASP A 40 3.69 -6.83 22.23
C ASP A 40 2.50 -7.69 22.66
N GLY A 41 1.86 -8.40 21.72
CA GLY A 41 0.75 -9.29 22.01
C GLY A 41 -0.60 -8.60 22.25
N ARG A 42 -0.69 -7.27 22.05
CA ARG A 42 -1.96 -6.58 22.21
C ARG A 42 -3.01 -7.16 21.27
N LYS A 43 -4.26 -7.16 21.70
CA LYS A 43 -5.35 -7.72 20.93
C LYS A 43 -6.05 -6.65 20.10
N ALA A 44 -6.19 -6.95 18.80
CA ALA A 44 -6.95 -6.13 17.84
C ALA A 44 -7.25 -7.00 16.64
N THR A 45 -8.29 -6.64 15.89
CA THR A 45 -8.52 -7.27 14.59
C THR A 45 -7.56 -6.68 13.56
N GLY A 46 -7.37 -7.41 12.46
CA GLY A 46 -6.61 -6.87 11.33
C GLY A 46 -7.22 -5.58 10.81
N ALA A 47 -8.56 -5.52 10.74
CA ALA A 47 -9.27 -4.31 10.30
C ALA A 47 -9.01 -3.12 11.22
N GLU A 48 -9.03 -3.34 12.54
CA GLU A 48 -8.72 -2.28 13.51
C GLU A 48 -7.30 -1.78 13.38
N ALA A 49 -6.34 -2.70 13.22
CA ALA A 49 -4.94 -2.34 13.06
C ALA A 49 -4.70 -1.57 11.76
N TYR A 50 -5.33 -1.99 10.67
CA TYR A 50 -5.18 -1.28 9.39
C TYR A 50 -5.83 0.10 9.43
N ALA A 51 -6.96 0.25 10.13
CA ALA A 51 -7.57 1.55 10.34
C ALA A 51 -6.64 2.48 11.15
N ALA A 52 -5.95 1.94 12.15
CA ALA A 52 -4.96 2.70 12.91
C ALA A 52 -3.81 3.15 12.01
N TYR A 53 -3.35 2.28 11.12
CA TYR A 53 -2.34 2.63 10.12
C TYR A 53 -2.79 3.80 9.26
N GLY A 54 -4.01 3.73 8.72
CA GLY A 54 -4.55 4.80 7.87
C GLY A 54 -4.68 6.12 8.61
N ARG A 55 -5.18 6.08 9.85
CA ARG A 55 -5.34 7.27 10.67
C ARG A 55 -4.00 7.94 10.97
N ASP A 56 -3.00 7.14 11.36
CA ASP A 56 -1.72 7.67 11.83
C ASP A 56 -0.80 8.07 10.67
N SER A 57 -0.88 7.39 9.52
CA SER A 57 -0.07 7.71 8.35
C SER A 57 -0.68 8.81 7.49
N GLY A 58 -2.00 9.03 7.58
CA GLY A 58 -2.73 9.97 6.74
C GLY A 58 -2.15 11.38 6.71
N PRO A 59 -1.87 12.00 7.87
CA PRO A 59 -1.29 13.35 7.88
C PRO A 59 0.06 13.45 7.17
N VAL A 60 0.93 12.45 7.31
CA VAL A 60 2.22 12.41 6.61
C VAL A 60 2.00 12.28 5.11
N PHE A 61 1.16 11.34 4.71
CA PHE A 61 0.80 11.09 3.32
C PHE A 61 0.27 12.36 2.65
N SER A 62 -0.68 13.05 3.29
CA SER A 62 -1.27 14.28 2.76
C SER A 62 -0.27 15.43 2.68
N ARG A 63 0.56 15.58 3.71
CA ARG A 63 1.57 16.64 3.76
C ARG A 63 2.58 16.52 2.61
N LEU A 64 2.90 15.29 2.21
CA LEU A 64 3.85 15.02 1.13
C LEU A 64 3.19 15.03 -0.26
N GLY A 65 1.94 15.45 -0.34
CA GLY A 65 1.21 15.55 -1.60
C GLY A 65 0.54 14.28 -2.06
N GLY A 66 0.46 13.27 -1.19
CA GLY A 66 -0.21 12.02 -1.52
C GLY A 66 -1.72 12.16 -1.54
N ARG A 67 -2.37 11.37 -2.35
CA ARG A 67 -3.84 11.28 -2.38
C ARG A 67 -4.25 9.93 -2.96
N VAL A 68 -5.43 9.45 -2.57
CA VAL A 68 -6.00 8.24 -3.15
C VAL A 68 -6.82 8.66 -4.37
N VAL A 69 -6.44 8.16 -5.54
CA VAL A 69 -7.07 8.55 -6.81
C VAL A 69 -8.09 7.54 -7.29
N TRP A 70 -8.10 6.33 -6.75
CA TRP A 70 -9.06 5.30 -7.11
C TRP A 70 -9.22 4.31 -5.96
N ARG A 71 -10.44 3.83 -5.74
CA ARG A 71 -10.75 2.76 -4.79
C ARG A 71 -11.81 1.86 -5.37
N GLY A 72 -11.71 0.56 -5.06
CA GLY A 72 -12.75 -0.41 -5.40
C GLY A 72 -12.88 -1.44 -4.30
N ALA A 73 -14.09 -2.00 -4.15
CA ALA A 73 -14.32 -3.12 -3.26
C ALA A 73 -14.20 -4.42 -4.06
N PHE A 74 -13.42 -5.36 -3.54
CA PHE A 74 -13.26 -6.65 -4.18
C PHE A 74 -14.57 -7.43 -4.10
N GLU A 75 -15.01 -8.00 -5.22
CA GLU A 75 -16.25 -8.77 -5.26
C GLU A 75 -16.02 -10.22 -5.70
N LEU A 76 -15.19 -10.41 -6.72
CA LEU A 76 -15.02 -11.73 -7.32
C LEU A 76 -13.74 -11.81 -8.11
N MET A 77 -12.98 -12.88 -7.94
CA MET A 77 -11.85 -13.21 -8.81
C MET A 77 -12.40 -13.94 -10.04
N LEU A 78 -12.72 -13.18 -11.07
CA LEU A 78 -13.29 -13.78 -12.28
C LEU A 78 -12.26 -14.63 -13.03
N ILE A 79 -11.03 -14.12 -13.12
CA ILE A 79 -9.91 -14.82 -13.74
C ILE A 79 -8.70 -14.68 -12.83
N GLY A 80 -8.25 -15.78 -12.26
CA GLY A 80 -7.08 -15.81 -11.38
C GLY A 80 -7.25 -16.87 -10.30
N PRO A 81 -6.25 -16.98 -9.41
CA PRO A 81 -6.34 -17.95 -8.30
C PRO A 81 -7.54 -17.62 -7.40
N GLN A 82 -8.41 -18.60 -7.18
CA GLN A 82 -9.66 -18.39 -6.45
C GLN A 82 -9.44 -18.05 -4.97
N GLU A 83 -8.33 -18.48 -4.39
CA GLU A 83 -7.98 -18.17 -3.02
C GLU A 83 -7.42 -16.75 -2.85
N GLU A 84 -7.08 -16.08 -3.93
CA GLU A 84 -6.54 -14.72 -3.89
C GLU A 84 -7.70 -13.73 -3.80
N ARG A 85 -7.82 -13.07 -2.66
CA ARG A 85 -8.87 -12.08 -2.40
C ARG A 85 -8.27 -10.91 -1.61
N TRP A 86 -8.88 -9.74 -1.75
CA TRP A 86 -8.31 -8.52 -1.20
C TRP A 86 -9.37 -7.72 -0.43
N ASP A 87 -9.00 -7.27 0.77
CA ASP A 87 -9.88 -6.45 1.60
C ASP A 87 -9.86 -4.99 1.18
N HIS A 88 -8.73 -4.52 0.65
CA HIS A 88 -8.59 -3.16 0.16
C HIS A 88 -7.93 -3.17 -1.22
N CYS A 89 -8.52 -2.42 -2.15
CA CYS A 89 -7.99 -2.21 -3.49
C CYS A 89 -8.01 -0.71 -3.76
N PHE A 90 -6.85 -0.10 -3.94
CA PHE A 90 -6.81 1.34 -4.19
C PHE A 90 -5.51 1.74 -4.88
N ILE A 91 -5.52 2.92 -5.49
CA ILE A 91 -4.34 3.53 -6.07
C ILE A 91 -4.04 4.81 -5.29
N ALA A 92 -2.85 4.87 -4.71
CA ALA A 92 -2.32 6.06 -4.06
C ALA A 92 -1.37 6.77 -5.02
N GLU A 93 -1.60 8.06 -5.25
CA GLU A 93 -0.72 8.89 -6.06
C GLU A 93 0.24 9.65 -5.16
N TYR A 94 1.51 9.64 -5.54
CA TYR A 94 2.54 10.47 -4.92
C TYR A 94 3.07 11.41 -6.00
N PRO A 95 3.41 12.67 -5.67
CA PRO A 95 3.90 13.62 -6.68
C PRO A 95 5.26 13.23 -7.27
N SER A 96 6.00 12.39 -6.59
CA SER A 96 7.33 11.95 -7.02
C SER A 96 7.76 10.68 -6.30
N VAL A 97 8.78 10.02 -6.82
CA VAL A 97 9.45 8.91 -6.13
C VAL A 97 10.03 9.41 -4.80
N ALA A 98 10.63 10.61 -4.80
CA ALA A 98 11.21 11.20 -3.59
C ALA A 98 10.19 11.38 -2.48
N ALA A 99 8.96 11.78 -2.82
CA ALA A 99 7.89 11.95 -1.82
C ALA A 99 7.56 10.62 -1.11
N PHE A 100 7.48 9.53 -1.87
CA PHE A 100 7.25 8.21 -1.29
C PHE A 100 8.41 7.80 -0.37
N VAL A 101 9.64 7.96 -0.84
CA VAL A 101 10.84 7.62 -0.05
C VAL A 101 10.89 8.45 1.23
N GLU A 102 10.55 9.74 1.15
CA GLU A 102 10.55 10.61 2.32
C GLU A 102 9.48 10.21 3.33
N MET A 103 8.31 9.76 2.86
CA MET A 103 7.28 9.24 3.74
C MET A 103 7.81 8.05 4.56
N LEU A 104 8.53 7.14 3.93
CA LEU A 104 9.07 5.96 4.62
C LEU A 104 10.13 6.33 5.66
N ARG A 105 10.76 7.50 5.54
CA ARG A 105 11.76 8.00 6.49
C ARG A 105 11.16 8.83 7.62
N ASP A 106 9.92 9.27 7.47
CA ASP A 106 9.27 10.13 8.46
C ASP A 106 9.06 9.37 9.76
N PRO A 107 9.43 9.95 10.93
CA PRO A 107 9.29 9.27 12.21
C PRO A 107 7.85 8.89 12.55
N VAL A 108 6.88 9.71 12.19
CA VAL A 108 5.46 9.42 12.42
C VAL A 108 5.03 8.24 11.57
N TYR A 109 5.43 8.21 10.29
CA TYR A 109 5.11 7.09 9.42
C TYR A 109 5.77 5.80 9.92
N ARG A 110 6.99 5.86 10.42
CA ARG A 110 7.71 4.68 10.92
C ARG A 110 7.01 4.04 12.13
N GLU A 111 6.31 4.83 12.91
CA GLU A 111 5.45 4.30 13.98
C GLU A 111 4.15 3.75 13.40
N ALA A 112 3.53 4.48 12.47
CA ALA A 112 2.27 4.06 11.84
C ALA A 112 2.40 2.73 11.11
N VAL A 113 3.51 2.50 10.41
CA VAL A 113 3.70 1.29 9.60
C VAL A 113 3.72 0.01 10.45
N LYS A 114 3.98 0.12 11.75
CA LYS A 114 3.91 -1.03 12.66
C LYS A 114 2.49 -1.60 12.72
N HIS A 115 1.48 -0.74 12.61
CA HIS A 115 0.07 -1.16 12.55
C HIS A 115 -0.19 -1.93 11.25
N ARG A 116 0.35 -1.46 10.13
CA ARG A 116 0.23 -2.15 8.86
C ARG A 116 0.88 -3.54 8.91
N GLN A 117 2.08 -3.62 9.48
CA GLN A 117 2.79 -4.89 9.62
C GLN A 117 2.02 -5.88 10.49
N ALA A 118 1.34 -5.40 11.52
CA ALA A 118 0.50 -6.23 12.38
C ALA A 118 -0.79 -6.68 11.68
N ALA A 119 -1.35 -5.82 10.82
CA ALA A 119 -2.65 -6.03 10.20
C ALA A 119 -2.61 -6.93 8.98
N VAL A 120 -1.57 -6.86 8.17
CA VAL A 120 -1.55 -7.40 6.81
C VAL A 120 -1.11 -8.86 6.79
N GLU A 121 -1.93 -9.70 6.17
CA GLU A 121 -1.60 -11.10 5.92
C GLU A 121 -0.83 -11.27 4.62
N ASP A 122 -1.27 -10.55 3.57
CA ASP A 122 -0.64 -10.59 2.25
C ASP A 122 -0.97 -9.29 1.53
N SER A 123 -0.11 -8.88 0.61
CA SER A 123 -0.35 -7.65 -0.14
C SER A 123 0.41 -7.65 -1.45
N ARG A 124 -0.03 -6.77 -2.34
CA ARG A 124 0.71 -6.41 -3.54
C ARG A 124 0.79 -4.89 -3.58
N LEU A 125 1.97 -4.39 -3.85
CA LEU A 125 2.21 -2.95 -4.01
C LEU A 125 2.97 -2.78 -5.31
N ILE A 126 2.30 -2.21 -6.31
CA ILE A 126 2.83 -2.14 -7.66
C ILE A 126 2.95 -0.68 -8.07
N ARG A 127 4.16 -0.28 -8.47
CA ARG A 127 4.41 1.06 -8.98
C ARG A 127 4.04 1.14 -10.44
N LEU A 128 3.21 2.12 -10.77
CA LEU A 128 2.75 2.38 -12.13
C LEU A 128 3.10 3.81 -12.51
N ARG A 129 3.44 4.01 -13.79
CA ARG A 129 3.50 5.35 -14.36
C ARG A 129 2.09 5.73 -14.78
N PRO A 130 1.54 6.86 -14.31
CA PRO A 130 0.21 7.28 -14.72
C PRO A 130 0.16 7.49 -16.24
N LEU A 131 -0.89 6.97 -16.86
CA LEU A 131 -1.19 7.21 -18.27
C LEU A 131 -2.56 7.86 -18.36
N GLU A 132 -2.78 8.57 -19.45
CA GLU A 132 -4.10 9.13 -19.73
C GLU A 132 -5.10 8.00 -19.93
N ALA A 133 -6.29 8.14 -19.36
CA ALA A 133 -7.34 7.15 -19.53
C ALA A 133 -7.79 7.14 -20.99
N GLY A 134 -7.88 5.93 -21.55
CA GLY A 134 -8.33 5.74 -22.93
C GLY A 134 -9.77 5.26 -23.00
N THR A 135 -10.22 4.99 -24.21
CA THR A 135 -11.58 4.52 -24.46
C THR A 135 -11.63 3.04 -24.84
N GLY A 136 -10.48 2.41 -25.07
CA GLY A 136 -10.40 0.99 -25.44
C GLY A 136 -9.20 0.31 -24.82
N PHE A 137 -9.16 -1.01 -24.97
CA PHE A 137 -8.06 -1.80 -24.45
C PHE A 137 -6.78 -1.56 -25.24
N GLY A 138 -5.66 -1.43 -24.52
CA GLY A 138 -4.36 -1.29 -25.15
C GLY A 138 -4.01 0.11 -25.65
N GLU A 139 -4.78 1.09 -25.27
CA GLU A 139 -4.47 2.49 -25.63
C GLU A 139 -3.43 3.11 -24.71
#